data_399cbd7115dcd17874ab44876d288146
#
_entry.id   399cbd7115dcd17874ab44876d288146
#
_cell.length_a   1.000
_cell.length_b   1.000
_cell.length_c   1.000
_cell.angle_alpha   90.00
_cell.angle_beta   90.00
_cell.angle_gamma   90.00
#
_symmetry.space_group_name_H-M   'P 1'
#
loop_
_entity.id
_entity.type
_entity.pdbx_description
1 polymer ?
#
loop_
_entity_poly.entity_id
_entity_poly.type
_entity_poly.pdbx_seq_one_letter_code
_entity_poly.pdbx_strand_id
1 'polypeptide(L)'
;MEKYNWSLEKIYKNVDEAREEIKLCDEYVERLTKEEKSVKNLRNIMEISEKANRLAEKLYTYAYMKRDEDSRISEFQKLALEVNSLGTRLSSAMAFFDPFLMELSNEELENFYKEGDNEKYRVHFENILRFKPHTLSESEEELLANTSEMVGTGQNSFYMLSYADLDYGNIESKNGEKLTAANFNSFLLDENEEVRKEAFDKMYGTVSKFKNTYATTLYSAIKNLTILAKVKKYPSARYMELFQDCVPETVYDSLIESIEEYLPSLHKYYGLRKKALKKDKQYLWDLYLNLEKEFDQKYSYEKARELITEGLKPLGEDYIEVLNRGFEDRWVDVYPREGKAGGAYSWGSFDTDPYILMNYTDDLDSMFTLAHEFGHSMHSYYSKSDNDYLYAQYKIFVAEVASTFNELTLLDYMLKNVKDKHEKIYILNHYINMFIGTVFRQTMFAEFEKNTHLEVEEGNALTADDFTRIMQELNDKYYGEHVEKSEIASYLWARIPHFYNNFYVYKYATSFCAASFLSSRVIAGDKEALKSYRNFLKDGCRHQPIEQLRTAGIDMEDKNSINKALDVFKGLVDELEKELEA
;
A
#
# COMPACT_ATOMS: atom_id res chain seq x y z
N MET A 1 -2.45 1.28 -32.23
CA MET A 1 -2.35 2.16 -31.05
C MET A 1 -3.56 2.03 -30.14
N GLU A 2 -4.77 2.09 -30.63
CA GLU A 2 -6.01 1.98 -29.82
C GLU A 2 -6.09 0.76 -28.88
N LYS A 3 -5.58 -0.40 -29.33
CA LYS A 3 -5.63 -1.63 -28.51
C LYS A 3 -4.81 -1.60 -27.23
N TYR A 4 -3.92 -0.62 -27.07
CA TYR A 4 -3.08 -0.45 -25.87
C TYR A 4 -3.52 0.70 -24.98
N ASN A 5 -4.67 1.31 -25.28
CA ASN A 5 -5.28 2.33 -24.45
C ASN A 5 -6.54 1.76 -23.79
N TRP A 6 -6.81 2.15 -22.57
CA TRP A 6 -8.03 1.76 -21.87
C TRP A 6 -9.32 2.26 -22.55
N SER A 7 -10.46 1.62 -22.25
CA SER A 7 -11.75 1.88 -22.91
C SER A 7 -12.66 2.76 -22.06
N LEU A 8 -12.22 3.98 -21.71
CA LEU A 8 -13.00 4.91 -20.89
C LEU A 8 -14.31 5.38 -21.56
N GLU A 9 -14.44 5.22 -22.86
CA GLU A 9 -15.69 5.45 -23.59
C GLU A 9 -16.84 4.53 -23.15
N LYS A 10 -16.55 3.45 -22.42
CA LYS A 10 -17.56 2.60 -21.76
C LYS A 10 -18.17 3.27 -20.52
N ILE A 11 -17.46 4.21 -19.89
CA ILE A 11 -17.97 4.98 -18.73
C ILE A 11 -18.83 6.15 -19.24
N TYR A 12 -18.23 7.03 -20.05
CA TYR A 12 -18.90 8.13 -20.74
C TYR A 12 -18.31 8.29 -22.14
N LYS A 13 -19.16 8.51 -23.12
CA LYS A 13 -18.74 8.69 -24.52
C LYS A 13 -17.86 9.92 -24.71
N ASN A 14 -18.10 10.96 -23.93
CA ASN A 14 -17.37 12.23 -23.98
C ASN A 14 -17.54 13.03 -22.67
N VAL A 15 -16.82 14.13 -22.56
CA VAL A 15 -16.84 15.02 -21.38
C VAL A 15 -18.21 15.68 -21.16
N ASP A 16 -18.98 15.94 -22.23
CA ASP A 16 -20.29 16.58 -22.11
C ASP A 16 -21.30 15.64 -21.45
N GLU A 17 -21.27 14.35 -21.77
CA GLU A 17 -22.11 13.34 -21.10
C GLU A 17 -21.79 13.25 -19.60
N ALA A 18 -20.50 13.30 -19.23
CA ALA A 18 -20.09 13.35 -17.83
C ALA A 18 -20.60 14.62 -17.11
N ARG A 19 -20.58 15.77 -17.78
CA ARG A 19 -21.10 17.03 -17.21
C ARG A 19 -22.62 17.02 -17.00
N GLU A 20 -23.38 16.32 -17.82
CA GLU A 20 -24.82 16.14 -17.57
C GLU A 20 -25.06 15.30 -16.30
N GLU A 21 -24.25 14.28 -16.04
CA GLU A 21 -24.36 13.50 -14.80
C GLU A 21 -23.90 14.28 -13.55
N ILE A 22 -22.99 15.26 -13.67
CA ILE A 22 -22.66 16.18 -12.57
C ILE A 22 -23.92 16.92 -12.12
N LYS A 23 -24.74 17.42 -13.05
CA LYS A 23 -25.99 18.11 -12.72
C LYS A 23 -26.98 17.21 -12.00
N LEU A 24 -27.10 15.96 -12.45
CA LEU A 24 -27.95 14.96 -11.79
C LEU A 24 -27.45 14.67 -10.36
N CYS A 25 -26.16 14.58 -10.15
CA CYS A 25 -25.58 14.37 -8.83
C CYS A 25 -25.84 15.61 -7.92
N ASP A 26 -25.74 16.82 -8.44
CA ASP A 26 -26.09 18.06 -7.71
C ASP A 26 -27.56 18.06 -7.27
N GLU A 27 -28.49 17.50 -8.04
CA GLU A 27 -29.90 17.34 -7.62
C GLU A 27 -30.02 16.42 -6.38
N TYR A 28 -29.25 15.33 -6.31
CA TYR A 28 -29.20 14.47 -5.12
C TYR A 28 -28.57 15.19 -3.92
N VAL A 29 -27.50 15.98 -4.12
CA VAL A 29 -26.89 16.79 -3.07
C VAL A 29 -27.88 17.81 -2.50
N GLU A 30 -28.65 18.49 -3.36
CA GLU A 30 -29.71 19.40 -2.91
C GLU A 30 -30.81 18.68 -2.12
N ARG A 31 -31.19 17.48 -2.53
CA ARG A 31 -32.17 16.67 -1.79
C ARG A 31 -31.65 16.28 -0.41
N LEU A 32 -30.41 15.80 -0.30
CA LEU A 32 -29.76 15.47 0.98
C LEU A 32 -29.73 16.68 1.93
N THR A 33 -29.43 17.87 1.39
CA THR A 33 -29.38 19.09 2.19
C THR A 33 -30.76 19.49 2.75
N LYS A 34 -31.83 19.19 2.01
CA LYS A 34 -33.21 19.52 2.39
C LYS A 34 -33.92 18.44 3.22
N GLU A 35 -33.35 17.24 3.29
CA GLU A 35 -33.98 16.10 3.98
C GLU A 35 -34.05 16.34 5.49
N GLU A 36 -35.17 15.96 6.10
CA GLU A 36 -35.35 16.03 7.55
C GLU A 36 -34.44 15.00 8.25
N LYS A 37 -33.61 15.47 9.18
CA LYS A 37 -32.65 14.67 9.94
C LYS A 37 -33.39 13.96 11.07
N SER A 38 -34.03 12.82 10.77
CA SER A 38 -34.78 12.04 11.73
C SER A 38 -34.61 10.54 11.48
N VAL A 39 -34.78 9.69 12.51
CA VAL A 39 -34.71 8.22 12.38
C VAL A 39 -35.69 7.70 11.33
N LYS A 40 -36.87 8.32 11.23
CA LYS A 40 -37.89 7.98 10.24
C LYS A 40 -37.41 8.15 8.80
N ASN A 41 -36.56 9.15 8.57
CA ASN A 41 -36.03 9.47 7.23
C ASN A 41 -34.64 8.84 6.99
N LEU A 42 -34.05 8.18 7.97
CA LEU A 42 -32.69 7.62 7.91
C LEU A 42 -32.48 6.70 6.69
N ARG A 43 -33.46 5.83 6.41
CA ARG A 43 -33.42 4.98 5.21
C ARG A 43 -33.40 5.81 3.92
N ASN A 44 -34.25 6.82 3.81
CA ASN A 44 -34.30 7.68 2.62
C ASN A 44 -33.00 8.47 2.43
N ILE A 45 -32.40 8.97 3.53
CA ILE A 45 -31.09 9.60 3.52
C ILE A 45 -30.02 8.65 2.97
N MET A 46 -29.98 7.41 3.45
CA MET A 46 -29.03 6.40 2.96
C MET A 46 -29.22 6.09 1.48
N GLU A 47 -30.46 5.89 1.02
CA GLU A 47 -30.77 5.60 -0.38
C GLU A 47 -30.41 6.75 -1.33
N ILE A 48 -30.62 8.02 -0.90
CA ILE A 48 -30.22 9.19 -1.69
C ILE A 48 -28.70 9.33 -1.70
N SER A 49 -28.05 9.15 -0.54
CA SER A 49 -26.60 9.20 -0.40
C SER A 49 -25.91 8.14 -1.25
N GLU A 50 -26.41 6.92 -1.26
CA GLU A 50 -25.89 5.85 -2.13
C GLU A 50 -25.93 6.25 -3.61
N LYS A 51 -27.06 6.76 -4.09
CA LYS A 51 -27.18 7.21 -5.49
C LYS A 51 -26.22 8.34 -5.83
N ALA A 52 -26.08 9.32 -4.93
CA ALA A 52 -25.18 10.43 -5.11
C ALA A 52 -23.71 10.00 -5.12
N ASN A 53 -23.31 9.13 -4.19
CA ASN A 53 -21.93 8.62 -4.10
C ASN A 53 -21.58 7.75 -5.29
N ARG A 54 -22.44 6.86 -5.75
CA ARG A 54 -22.21 6.03 -6.96
C ARG A 54 -21.96 6.88 -8.19
N LEU A 55 -22.77 7.94 -8.39
CA LEU A 55 -22.55 8.88 -9.50
C LEU A 55 -21.25 9.67 -9.34
N ALA A 56 -20.99 10.17 -8.14
CA ALA A 56 -19.77 10.93 -7.86
C ALA A 56 -18.50 10.07 -8.07
N GLU A 57 -18.49 8.81 -7.61
CA GLU A 57 -17.37 7.88 -7.82
C GLU A 57 -17.16 7.53 -9.29
N LYS A 58 -18.24 7.30 -10.03
CA LYS A 58 -18.17 7.04 -11.48
C LYS A 58 -17.61 8.24 -12.24
N LEU A 59 -18.07 9.44 -11.90
CA LEU A 59 -17.57 10.71 -12.43
C LEU A 59 -16.10 10.94 -12.08
N TYR A 60 -15.73 10.69 -10.83
CA TYR A 60 -14.35 10.80 -10.35
C TYR A 60 -13.42 9.86 -11.13
N THR A 61 -13.82 8.59 -11.27
CA THR A 61 -13.09 7.58 -12.04
C THR A 61 -12.80 8.07 -13.46
N TYR A 62 -13.83 8.50 -14.19
CA TYR A 62 -13.67 8.98 -15.56
C TYR A 62 -12.82 10.25 -15.65
N ALA A 63 -13.11 11.26 -14.83
CA ALA A 63 -12.46 12.56 -14.91
C ALA A 63 -10.96 12.49 -14.60
N TYR A 64 -10.59 11.73 -13.56
CA TYR A 64 -9.19 11.58 -13.18
C TYR A 64 -8.42 10.68 -14.15
N MET A 65 -9.03 9.60 -14.64
CA MET A 65 -8.39 8.75 -15.66
C MET A 65 -8.19 9.51 -16.99
N LYS A 66 -9.12 10.37 -17.40
CA LYS A 66 -8.94 11.24 -18.57
C LYS A 66 -7.81 12.25 -18.35
N ARG A 67 -7.70 12.82 -17.16
CA ARG A 67 -6.59 13.71 -16.80
C ARG A 67 -5.25 12.96 -16.82
N ASP A 68 -5.22 11.75 -16.28
CA ASP A 68 -4.00 10.94 -16.17
C ASP A 68 -3.59 10.33 -17.52
N GLU A 69 -4.53 10.19 -18.46
CA GLU A 69 -4.27 9.82 -19.85
C GLU A 69 -3.43 10.88 -20.59
N ASP A 70 -3.75 12.17 -20.39
CA ASP A 70 -2.96 13.31 -20.86
C ASP A 70 -3.23 14.57 -20.02
N SER A 71 -2.36 14.84 -19.06
CA SER A 71 -2.47 15.96 -18.14
C SER A 71 -2.33 17.35 -18.78
N ARG A 72 -1.95 17.45 -20.07
CA ARG A 72 -1.81 18.72 -20.81
C ARG A 72 -3.16 19.24 -21.34
N ILE A 73 -4.18 18.36 -21.38
CA ILE A 73 -5.49 18.72 -21.92
C ILE A 73 -6.30 19.49 -20.88
N SER A 74 -6.44 20.80 -21.09
CA SER A 74 -7.12 21.71 -20.15
C SER A 74 -8.58 21.30 -19.87
N GLU A 75 -9.26 20.69 -20.83
CA GLU A 75 -10.63 20.20 -20.66
C GLU A 75 -10.71 19.08 -19.60
N PHE A 76 -9.74 18.15 -19.59
CA PHE A 76 -9.68 17.07 -18.61
C PHE A 76 -9.30 17.58 -17.23
N GLN A 77 -8.37 18.54 -17.15
CA GLN A 77 -8.05 19.23 -15.90
C GLN A 77 -9.28 19.92 -15.32
N LYS A 78 -10.03 20.64 -16.15
CA LYS A 78 -11.27 21.34 -15.75
C LYS A 78 -12.33 20.37 -15.24
N LEU A 79 -12.56 19.27 -15.95
CA LEU A 79 -13.51 18.23 -15.52
C LEU A 79 -13.13 17.65 -14.16
N ALA A 80 -11.85 17.34 -13.93
CA ALA A 80 -11.37 16.83 -12.64
C ALA A 80 -11.61 17.81 -11.49
N LEU A 81 -11.42 19.12 -11.73
CA LEU A 81 -11.75 20.18 -10.75
C LEU A 81 -13.26 20.32 -10.50
N GLU A 82 -14.10 20.22 -11.54
CA GLU A 82 -15.55 20.22 -11.44
C GLU A 82 -16.04 19.06 -10.57
N VAL A 83 -15.53 17.85 -10.80
CA VAL A 83 -15.87 16.65 -10.02
C VAL A 83 -15.34 16.72 -8.59
N ASN A 84 -14.13 17.25 -8.37
CA ASN A 84 -13.61 17.45 -7.01
C ASN A 84 -14.50 18.42 -6.20
N SER A 85 -14.96 19.51 -6.84
CA SER A 85 -15.91 20.44 -6.24
C SER A 85 -17.26 19.77 -5.91
N LEU A 86 -17.74 18.86 -6.78
CA LEU A 86 -18.94 18.05 -6.51
C LEU A 86 -18.75 17.18 -5.27
N GLY A 87 -17.62 16.48 -5.16
CA GLY A 87 -17.28 15.66 -3.98
C GLY A 87 -17.29 16.48 -2.69
N THR A 88 -16.75 17.71 -2.72
CA THR A 88 -16.78 18.62 -1.57
C THR A 88 -18.22 18.98 -1.18
N ARG A 89 -19.10 19.29 -2.16
CA ARG A 89 -20.52 19.58 -1.86
C ARG A 89 -21.25 18.38 -1.26
N LEU A 90 -21.00 17.19 -1.80
CA LEU A 90 -21.60 15.94 -1.30
C LEU A 90 -21.15 15.65 0.15
N SER A 91 -19.84 15.73 0.42
CA SER A 91 -19.30 15.59 1.77
C SER A 91 -19.89 16.60 2.75
N SER A 92 -20.06 17.87 2.34
CA SER A 92 -20.69 18.90 3.16
C SER A 92 -22.16 18.60 3.43
N ALA A 93 -22.90 18.06 2.45
CA ALA A 93 -24.31 17.70 2.62
C ALA A 93 -24.49 16.53 3.60
N MET A 94 -23.49 15.63 3.72
CA MET A 94 -23.49 14.46 4.61
C MET A 94 -22.76 14.70 5.94
N ALA A 95 -22.12 15.84 6.17
CA ALA A 95 -21.33 16.11 7.37
C ALA A 95 -22.11 15.96 8.70
N PHE A 96 -23.42 16.08 8.66
CA PHE A 96 -24.30 15.88 9.81
C PHE A 96 -24.50 14.40 10.19
N PHE A 97 -24.22 13.47 9.28
CA PHE A 97 -24.69 12.09 9.39
C PHE A 97 -24.06 11.35 10.56
N ASP A 98 -22.73 11.34 10.67
CA ASP A 98 -22.04 10.64 11.75
C ASP A 98 -22.41 11.21 13.14
N PRO A 99 -22.39 12.54 13.39
CA PRO A 99 -22.88 13.11 14.64
C PRO A 99 -24.34 12.72 14.94
N PHE A 100 -25.23 12.82 13.95
CA PHE A 100 -26.63 12.44 14.12
C PHE A 100 -26.79 10.95 14.50
N LEU A 101 -26.06 10.05 13.83
CA LEU A 101 -26.08 8.63 14.13
C LEU A 101 -25.57 8.34 15.56
N MET A 102 -24.53 9.07 16.00
CA MET A 102 -23.95 8.92 17.34
C MET A 102 -24.89 9.43 18.46
N GLU A 103 -25.83 10.33 18.16
CA GLU A 103 -26.84 10.79 19.13
C GLU A 103 -27.97 9.77 19.37
N LEU A 104 -28.21 8.86 18.42
CA LEU A 104 -29.26 7.88 18.54
C LEU A 104 -29.00 6.88 19.69
N SER A 105 -30.09 6.48 20.35
CA SER A 105 -30.07 5.44 21.35
C SER A 105 -30.00 4.04 20.71
N ASN A 106 -29.48 3.06 21.45
CA ASN A 106 -29.45 1.68 20.98
C ASN A 106 -30.87 1.15 20.67
N GLU A 107 -31.89 1.61 21.37
CA GLU A 107 -33.31 1.21 21.14
C GLU A 107 -33.80 1.74 19.79
N GLU A 108 -33.51 2.98 19.45
CA GLU A 108 -33.87 3.59 18.15
C GLU A 108 -33.17 2.86 16.99
N LEU A 109 -31.88 2.56 17.13
CA LEU A 109 -31.11 1.81 16.14
C LEU A 109 -31.65 0.38 15.96
N GLU A 110 -31.91 -0.36 17.05
CA GLU A 110 -32.47 -1.71 16.98
C GLU A 110 -33.89 -1.73 16.39
N ASN A 111 -34.70 -0.71 16.63
CA ASN A 111 -36.01 -0.58 16.00
C ASN A 111 -35.85 -0.28 14.50
N PHE A 112 -34.92 0.62 14.12
CA PHE A 112 -34.62 0.92 12.71
C PHE A 112 -34.19 -0.35 11.96
N TYR A 113 -33.27 -1.15 12.50
CA TYR A 113 -32.78 -2.38 11.86
C TYR A 113 -33.88 -3.43 11.62
N LYS A 114 -34.88 -3.48 12.47
CA LYS A 114 -36.03 -4.43 12.35
C LYS A 114 -37.01 -4.01 11.27
N GLU A 115 -36.97 -2.79 10.77
CA GLU A 115 -37.91 -2.28 9.76
C GLU A 115 -37.44 -2.63 8.34
N GLY A 116 -38.23 -3.42 7.62
CA GLY A 116 -38.00 -3.77 6.22
C GLY A 116 -36.62 -4.43 5.98
N ASP A 117 -35.79 -3.85 5.13
CA ASP A 117 -34.46 -4.34 4.74
C ASP A 117 -33.34 -3.51 5.38
N ASN A 118 -33.59 -2.88 6.53
CA ASN A 118 -32.61 -1.96 7.13
C ASN A 118 -31.48 -2.67 7.85
N GLU A 119 -31.59 -3.99 8.11
CA GLU A 119 -30.51 -4.79 8.69
C GLU A 119 -29.20 -4.66 7.88
N LYS A 120 -29.30 -4.43 6.58
CA LYS A 120 -28.15 -4.20 5.69
C LYS A 120 -27.28 -2.99 6.08
N TYR A 121 -27.78 -2.05 6.86
CA TYR A 121 -27.02 -0.88 7.32
C TYR A 121 -26.26 -1.12 8.63
N ARG A 122 -26.53 -2.22 9.35
CA ARG A 122 -25.99 -2.48 10.69
C ARG A 122 -24.47 -2.39 10.75
N VAL A 123 -23.76 -3.16 9.94
CA VAL A 123 -22.29 -3.18 9.96
C VAL A 123 -21.71 -1.82 9.61
N HIS A 124 -22.31 -1.11 8.65
CA HIS A 124 -21.89 0.24 8.30
C HIS A 124 -22.06 1.22 9.47
N PHE A 125 -23.20 1.19 10.15
CA PHE A 125 -23.45 2.06 11.30
C PHE A 125 -22.58 1.68 12.50
N GLU A 126 -22.39 0.40 12.77
CA GLU A 126 -21.48 -0.08 13.83
C GLU A 126 -20.04 0.41 13.59
N ASN A 127 -19.59 0.45 12.33
CA ASN A 127 -18.29 1.00 11.97
C ASN A 127 -18.16 2.51 12.26
N ILE A 128 -19.24 3.27 12.19
CA ILE A 128 -19.27 4.68 12.60
C ILE A 128 -19.36 4.78 14.12
N LEU A 129 -20.27 4.05 14.73
CA LEU A 129 -20.57 4.14 16.17
C LEU A 129 -19.41 3.72 17.06
N ARG A 130 -18.49 2.85 16.58
CA ARG A 130 -17.30 2.47 17.35
C ARG A 130 -16.39 3.67 17.68
N PHE A 131 -16.47 4.78 16.92
CA PHE A 131 -15.74 6.00 17.20
C PHE A 131 -16.39 6.88 18.27
N LYS A 132 -17.65 6.63 18.65
CA LYS A 132 -18.38 7.43 19.64
C LYS A 132 -17.62 7.66 20.97
N PRO A 133 -16.90 6.66 21.57
CA PRO A 133 -16.10 6.89 22.77
C PRO A 133 -14.92 7.86 22.58
N HIS A 134 -14.50 8.05 21.33
CA HIS A 134 -13.34 8.84 20.91
C HIS A 134 -13.73 10.14 20.18
N THR A 135 -15.02 10.43 20.11
CA THR A 135 -15.56 11.67 19.57
C THR A 135 -15.72 12.67 20.72
N LEU A 136 -15.23 13.87 20.52
CA LEU A 136 -15.30 14.95 21.48
C LEU A 136 -16.58 15.80 21.30
N SER A 137 -16.74 16.83 22.12
CA SER A 137 -17.82 17.80 21.89
C SER A 137 -17.61 18.57 20.58
N GLU A 138 -18.67 19.08 19.99
CA GLU A 138 -18.63 19.85 18.73
C GLU A 138 -17.58 20.97 18.77
N SER A 139 -17.52 21.74 19.86
CA SER A 139 -16.56 22.82 20.02
C SER A 139 -15.10 22.37 20.13
N GLU A 140 -14.87 21.18 20.71
CA GLU A 140 -13.52 20.58 20.80
C GLU A 140 -13.08 20.01 19.44
N GLU A 141 -13.97 19.34 18.70
CA GLU A 141 -13.69 18.86 17.33
C GLU A 141 -13.44 20.03 16.38
N GLU A 142 -14.20 21.14 16.48
CA GLU A 142 -13.97 22.35 15.72
C GLU A 142 -12.61 22.97 16.03
N LEU A 143 -12.21 23.01 17.31
CA LEU A 143 -10.89 23.48 17.72
C LEU A 143 -9.78 22.62 17.13
N LEU A 144 -9.90 21.28 17.18
CA LEU A 144 -8.94 20.36 16.58
C LEU A 144 -8.86 20.54 15.06
N ALA A 145 -9.99 20.68 14.38
CA ALA A 145 -10.04 20.92 12.94
C ALA A 145 -9.29 22.21 12.56
N ASN A 146 -9.54 23.30 13.29
CA ASN A 146 -8.87 24.59 13.07
C ASN A 146 -7.35 24.56 13.34
N THR A 147 -6.86 23.62 14.16
CA THR A 147 -5.42 23.45 14.43
C THR A 147 -4.74 22.41 13.53
N SER A 148 -5.49 21.70 12.69
CA SER A 148 -4.96 20.59 11.86
C SER A 148 -3.83 21.00 10.90
N GLU A 149 -3.90 22.21 10.33
CA GLU A 149 -2.84 22.73 9.46
C GLU A 149 -1.51 22.90 10.20
N MET A 150 -1.55 23.25 11.50
CA MET A 150 -0.34 23.37 12.32
C MET A 150 0.32 22.01 12.57
N VAL A 151 -0.49 20.95 12.73
CA VAL A 151 -0.02 19.58 12.97
C VAL A 151 0.80 19.06 11.79
N GLY A 152 0.42 19.38 10.54
CA GLY A 152 1.13 18.99 9.32
C GLY A 152 2.48 19.68 9.08
N THR A 153 2.84 20.73 9.87
CA THR A 153 4.05 21.53 9.64
C THR A 153 5.34 20.71 9.68
N GLY A 154 5.44 19.73 10.59
CA GLY A 154 6.62 18.85 10.69
C GLY A 154 6.86 18.06 9.42
N GLN A 155 5.82 17.43 8.90
CA GLN A 155 5.86 16.67 7.65
C GLN A 155 6.18 17.57 6.45
N ASN A 156 5.52 18.72 6.33
CA ASN A 156 5.80 19.66 5.25
C ASN A 156 7.24 20.17 5.28
N SER A 157 7.79 20.46 6.47
CA SER A 157 9.18 20.88 6.62
C SER A 157 10.15 19.76 6.23
N PHE A 158 9.84 18.52 6.56
CA PHE A 158 10.60 17.36 6.09
C PHE A 158 10.62 17.29 4.55
N TYR A 159 9.47 17.43 3.89
CA TYR A 159 9.40 17.40 2.42
C TYR A 159 10.18 18.54 1.78
N MET A 160 10.04 19.77 2.27
CA MET A 160 10.78 20.91 1.73
C MET A 160 12.29 20.71 1.89
N LEU A 161 12.75 20.34 3.09
CA LEU A 161 14.16 20.07 3.32
C LEU A 161 14.69 18.95 2.42
N SER A 162 14.00 17.81 2.36
CA SER A 162 14.51 16.60 1.70
C SER A 162 14.49 16.68 0.16
N TYR A 163 13.50 17.33 -0.41
CA TYR A 163 13.26 17.29 -1.86
C TYR A 163 13.46 18.63 -2.56
N ALA A 164 13.45 19.76 -1.83
CA ALA A 164 13.63 21.07 -2.42
C ALA A 164 14.97 21.72 -2.04
N ASP A 165 15.36 21.67 -0.77
CA ASP A 165 16.48 22.48 -0.27
C ASP A 165 17.83 21.74 -0.28
N LEU A 166 17.83 20.39 -0.09
CA LEU A 166 19.06 19.63 0.00
C LEU A 166 19.74 19.43 -1.36
N ASP A 167 21.00 19.81 -1.42
CA ASP A 167 21.90 19.47 -2.51
C ASP A 167 22.84 18.34 -2.10
N TYR A 168 22.67 17.17 -2.71
CA TYR A 168 23.51 16.00 -2.47
C TYR A 168 24.81 16.00 -3.26
N GLY A 169 25.00 16.97 -4.18
CA GLY A 169 26.16 17.09 -5.06
C GLY A 169 26.10 16.16 -6.27
N ASN A 170 27.23 16.01 -6.92
CA ASN A 170 27.39 15.16 -8.11
C ASN A 170 28.23 13.92 -7.77
N ILE A 171 28.06 12.83 -8.49
CA ILE A 171 28.83 11.60 -8.35
C ILE A 171 29.99 11.65 -9.32
N GLU A 172 31.18 11.97 -8.83
CA GLU A 172 32.39 12.18 -9.65
C GLU A 172 32.83 10.87 -10.31
N SER A 173 32.70 9.75 -9.59
CA SER A 173 32.99 8.41 -10.13
C SER A 173 32.04 7.98 -11.26
N LYS A 174 30.96 8.75 -11.49
CA LYS A 174 30.01 8.56 -12.62
C LYS A 174 29.87 9.85 -13.45
N ASN A 175 30.98 10.36 -13.96
CA ASN A 175 31.02 11.51 -14.86
C ASN A 175 30.36 12.80 -14.34
N GLY A 176 30.29 12.99 -13.04
CA GLY A 176 29.65 14.16 -12.43
C GLY A 176 28.13 14.17 -12.50
N GLU A 177 27.48 13.01 -12.60
CA GLU A 177 26.03 12.90 -12.61
C GLU A 177 25.44 13.39 -11.29
N LYS A 178 24.37 14.19 -11.36
CA LYS A 178 23.72 14.80 -10.19
C LYS A 178 23.03 13.74 -9.33
N LEU A 179 23.36 13.71 -8.03
CA LEU A 179 22.67 12.89 -7.05
C LEU A 179 21.41 13.59 -6.55
N THR A 180 20.31 12.85 -6.51
CA THR A 180 19.02 13.27 -5.95
C THR A 180 18.42 12.18 -5.09
N ALA A 181 17.42 12.50 -4.27
CA ALA A 181 16.67 11.49 -3.52
C ALA A 181 15.99 10.46 -4.44
N ALA A 182 15.55 10.89 -5.63
CA ALA A 182 14.84 10.04 -6.59
C ALA A 182 15.75 9.02 -7.31
N ASN A 183 16.98 9.41 -7.67
CA ASN A 183 17.90 8.53 -8.41
C ASN A 183 18.93 7.82 -7.53
N PHE A 184 18.86 7.96 -6.20
CA PHE A 184 19.82 7.35 -5.28
C PHE A 184 19.93 5.83 -5.46
N ASN A 185 18.79 5.14 -5.56
CA ASN A 185 18.78 3.68 -5.71
C ASN A 185 19.43 3.24 -7.04
N SER A 186 19.33 4.02 -8.12
CA SER A 186 19.98 3.67 -9.39
C SER A 186 21.51 3.68 -9.30
N PHE A 187 22.07 4.57 -8.46
CA PHE A 187 23.50 4.55 -8.17
C PHE A 187 23.92 3.33 -7.34
N LEU A 188 23.05 2.84 -6.45
CA LEU A 188 23.34 1.64 -5.65
C LEU A 188 23.28 0.34 -6.45
N LEU A 189 22.69 0.36 -7.64
CA LEU A 189 22.67 -0.76 -8.59
C LEU A 189 23.91 -0.77 -9.50
N ASP A 190 24.74 0.29 -9.51
CA ASP A 190 25.92 0.39 -10.38
C ASP A 190 26.94 -0.71 -10.06
N GLU A 191 27.51 -1.36 -11.08
CA GLU A 191 28.55 -2.39 -10.91
C GLU A 191 29.84 -1.84 -10.26
N ASN A 192 30.13 -0.55 -10.46
CA ASN A 192 31.29 0.09 -9.87
C ASN A 192 31.06 0.40 -8.37
N GLU A 193 31.84 -0.26 -7.52
CA GLU A 193 31.77 -0.05 -6.06
C GLU A 193 32.02 1.40 -5.64
N GLU A 194 32.93 2.10 -6.33
CA GLU A 194 33.25 3.50 -6.03
C GLU A 194 32.04 4.40 -6.22
N VAL A 195 31.24 4.16 -7.27
CA VAL A 195 29.98 4.88 -7.53
C VAL A 195 28.96 4.64 -6.41
N ARG A 196 28.74 3.37 -6.03
CA ARG A 196 27.80 3.03 -4.95
C ARG A 196 28.20 3.66 -3.64
N LYS A 197 29.49 3.54 -3.29
CA LYS A 197 30.04 4.09 -2.03
C LYS A 197 29.94 5.61 -2.03
N GLU A 198 30.35 6.28 -3.11
CA GLU A 198 30.27 7.74 -3.21
C GLU A 198 28.84 8.25 -3.08
N ALA A 199 27.89 7.61 -3.79
CA ALA A 199 26.47 7.96 -3.69
C ALA A 199 25.96 7.79 -2.26
N PHE A 200 26.29 6.68 -1.60
CA PHE A 200 25.91 6.39 -0.22
C PHE A 200 26.48 7.42 0.76
N ASP A 201 27.78 7.68 0.69
CA ASP A 201 28.46 8.61 1.57
C ASP A 201 27.94 10.05 1.39
N LYS A 202 27.70 10.48 0.15
CA LYS A 202 27.13 11.81 -0.15
C LYS A 202 25.70 11.95 0.33
N MET A 203 24.87 10.94 0.08
CA MET A 203 23.47 10.94 0.53
C MET A 203 23.38 11.05 2.05
N TYR A 204 23.93 10.09 2.78
CA TYR A 204 23.85 10.06 4.24
C TYR A 204 24.71 11.14 4.91
N GLY A 205 25.87 11.49 4.33
CA GLY A 205 26.71 12.58 4.79
C GLY A 205 26.04 13.95 4.68
N THR A 206 25.20 14.15 3.67
CA THR A 206 24.40 15.39 3.55
C THR A 206 23.27 15.39 4.57
N VAL A 207 22.50 14.30 4.71
CA VAL A 207 21.41 14.16 5.69
C VAL A 207 21.93 14.37 7.11
N SER A 208 23.07 13.80 7.47
CA SER A 208 23.64 13.90 8.82
C SER A 208 23.95 15.34 9.26
N LYS A 209 24.25 16.24 8.31
CA LYS A 209 24.46 17.67 8.61
C LYS A 209 23.20 18.38 9.10
N PHE A 210 22.03 17.84 8.75
CA PHE A 210 20.71 18.37 9.11
C PHE A 210 19.98 17.50 10.14
N LYS A 211 20.70 16.58 10.81
CA LYS A 211 20.11 15.61 11.76
C LYS A 211 19.22 16.26 12.82
N ASN A 212 19.59 17.43 13.33
CA ASN A 212 18.82 18.12 14.36
C ASN A 212 17.50 18.68 13.83
N THR A 213 17.47 19.17 12.59
CA THR A 213 16.24 19.62 11.94
C THR A 213 15.31 18.42 11.70
N TYR A 214 15.83 17.33 11.13
CA TYR A 214 15.06 16.09 10.95
C TYR A 214 14.53 15.53 12.28
N ALA A 215 15.35 15.53 13.34
CA ALA A 215 14.90 15.07 14.65
C ALA A 215 13.76 15.94 15.19
N THR A 216 13.86 17.26 15.03
CA THR A 216 12.80 18.19 15.47
C THR A 216 11.50 17.94 14.72
N THR A 217 11.54 17.76 13.41
CA THR A 217 10.34 17.52 12.60
C THR A 217 9.69 16.16 12.92
N LEU A 218 10.50 15.10 13.05
CA LEU A 218 10.01 13.76 13.39
C LEU A 218 9.46 13.70 14.82
N TYR A 219 10.20 14.24 15.80
CA TYR A 219 9.72 14.34 17.19
C TYR A 219 8.39 15.09 17.27
N SER A 220 8.26 16.20 16.52
CA SER A 220 6.99 16.95 16.45
C SER A 220 5.84 16.10 15.93
N ALA A 221 6.06 15.31 14.88
CA ALA A 221 5.04 14.41 14.33
C ALA A 221 4.60 13.34 15.35
N ILE A 222 5.56 12.66 16.01
CA ILE A 222 5.31 11.66 17.05
C ILE A 222 4.56 12.29 18.23
N LYS A 223 5.01 13.47 18.69
CA LYS A 223 4.40 14.18 19.81
C LYS A 223 2.97 14.61 19.51
N ASN A 224 2.72 15.11 18.31
CA ASN A 224 1.38 15.51 17.88
C ASN A 224 0.41 14.32 17.90
N LEU A 225 0.82 13.17 17.38
CA LEU A 225 0.00 11.96 17.40
C LEU A 225 -0.27 11.46 18.83
N THR A 226 0.77 11.45 19.68
CA THR A 226 0.65 11.09 21.12
C THR A 226 -0.35 12.01 21.85
N ILE A 227 -0.29 13.32 21.59
CA ILE A 227 -1.23 14.28 22.19
C ILE A 227 -2.65 14.03 21.66
N LEU A 228 -2.82 13.83 20.35
CA LEU A 228 -4.11 13.58 19.74
C LEU A 228 -4.76 12.31 20.29
N ALA A 229 -4.01 11.22 20.39
CA ALA A 229 -4.48 9.96 21.00
C ALA A 229 -4.99 10.20 22.43
N LYS A 230 -4.22 10.92 23.25
CA LYS A 230 -4.61 11.26 24.61
C LYS A 230 -5.88 12.11 24.66
N VAL A 231 -5.98 13.15 23.82
CA VAL A 231 -7.15 14.06 23.76
C VAL A 231 -8.40 13.29 23.35
N LYS A 232 -8.30 12.43 22.34
CA LYS A 232 -9.38 11.56 21.87
C LYS A 232 -9.60 10.30 22.70
N LYS A 233 -8.96 10.20 23.85
CA LYS A 233 -9.14 9.10 24.85
C LYS A 233 -8.75 7.71 24.32
N TYR A 234 -7.78 7.62 23.44
CA TYR A 234 -7.18 6.35 23.08
C TYR A 234 -6.07 5.95 24.07
N PRO A 235 -5.85 4.64 24.27
CA PRO A 235 -4.78 4.15 25.18
C PRO A 235 -3.38 4.58 24.76
N SER A 236 -3.09 4.60 23.46
CA SER A 236 -1.80 4.95 22.86
C SER A 236 -1.97 5.51 21.45
N ALA A 237 -0.93 6.13 20.91
CA ALA A 237 -0.89 6.55 19.50
C ALA A 237 -1.00 5.35 18.56
N ARG A 238 -0.29 4.24 18.85
CA ARG A 238 -0.37 3.00 18.09
C ARG A 238 -1.79 2.44 18.09
N TYR A 239 -2.42 2.33 19.25
CA TYR A 239 -3.80 1.87 19.34
C TYR A 239 -4.74 2.73 18.49
N MET A 240 -4.60 4.06 18.54
CA MET A 240 -5.44 4.97 17.75
C MET A 240 -5.33 4.70 16.25
N GLU A 241 -4.11 4.55 15.73
CA GLU A 241 -3.89 4.30 14.29
C GLU A 241 -4.41 2.91 13.86
N LEU A 242 -4.14 1.87 14.64
CA LEU A 242 -4.62 0.52 14.33
C LEU A 242 -6.14 0.41 14.48
N PHE A 243 -6.73 1.15 15.41
CA PHE A 243 -8.17 1.19 15.64
C PHE A 243 -8.94 1.60 14.38
N GLN A 244 -8.41 2.52 13.56
CA GLN A 244 -9.07 2.95 12.31
C GLN A 244 -9.36 1.78 11.37
N ASP A 245 -8.44 0.82 11.28
CA ASP A 245 -8.57 -0.37 10.45
C ASP A 245 -9.14 -1.60 11.20
N CYS A 246 -9.55 -1.44 12.46
CA CYS A 246 -9.97 -2.54 13.32
C CYS A 246 -8.91 -3.64 13.48
N VAL A 247 -7.64 -3.25 13.58
CA VAL A 247 -6.51 -4.15 13.76
C VAL A 247 -6.08 -4.15 15.23
N PRO A 248 -6.06 -5.31 15.91
CA PRO A 248 -5.52 -5.43 17.27
C PRO A 248 -4.00 -5.18 17.30
N GLU A 249 -3.49 -4.61 18.39
CA GLU A 249 -2.05 -4.41 18.59
C GLU A 249 -1.25 -5.72 18.58
N THR A 250 -1.90 -6.84 18.92
CA THR A 250 -1.32 -8.19 18.84
C THR A 250 -0.84 -8.57 17.44
N VAL A 251 -1.50 -8.08 16.37
CA VAL A 251 -1.04 -8.28 14.99
C VAL A 251 0.32 -7.63 14.76
N TYR A 252 0.49 -6.42 15.26
CA TYR A 252 1.74 -5.68 15.15
C TYR A 252 2.89 -6.35 15.91
N ASP A 253 2.60 -6.78 17.14
CA ASP A 253 3.58 -7.43 18.01
C ASP A 253 3.96 -8.83 17.47
N SER A 254 2.98 -9.64 17.05
CA SER A 254 3.21 -10.96 16.43
C SER A 254 4.05 -10.88 15.15
N LEU A 255 3.87 -9.81 14.35
CA LEU A 255 4.70 -9.57 13.17
C LEU A 255 6.18 -9.38 13.56
N ILE A 256 6.47 -8.47 14.50
CA ILE A 256 7.85 -8.19 14.93
C ILE A 256 8.49 -9.47 15.49
N GLU A 257 7.81 -10.16 16.39
CA GLU A 257 8.30 -11.41 16.99
C GLU A 257 8.59 -12.50 15.96
N SER A 258 7.72 -12.66 14.96
CA SER A 258 7.92 -13.63 13.88
C SER A 258 9.14 -13.28 13.04
N ILE A 259 9.30 -12.01 12.69
CA ILE A 259 10.46 -11.55 11.91
C ILE A 259 11.77 -11.78 12.68
N GLU A 260 11.80 -11.52 13.99
CA GLU A 260 12.97 -11.79 14.83
C GLU A 260 13.42 -13.26 14.77
N GLU A 261 12.48 -14.20 14.77
CA GLU A 261 12.79 -15.63 14.64
C GLU A 261 13.41 -16.00 13.29
N TYR A 262 13.11 -15.25 12.23
CA TYR A 262 13.61 -15.53 10.87
C TYR A 262 14.83 -14.67 10.48
N LEU A 263 15.33 -13.78 11.32
CA LEU A 263 16.57 -13.04 11.09
C LEU A 263 17.76 -13.95 10.77
N PRO A 264 17.95 -15.15 11.38
CA PRO A 264 19.01 -16.06 10.98
C PRO A 264 18.95 -16.47 9.50
N SER A 265 17.76 -16.60 8.91
CA SER A 265 17.60 -16.89 7.47
C SER A 265 17.96 -15.67 6.60
N LEU A 266 17.64 -14.47 7.06
CA LEU A 266 18.06 -13.23 6.40
C LEU A 266 19.57 -13.05 6.46
N HIS A 267 20.19 -13.29 7.61
CA HIS A 267 21.66 -13.25 7.76
C HIS A 267 22.35 -14.30 6.90
N LYS A 268 21.79 -15.53 6.79
CA LYS A 268 22.26 -16.55 5.86
C LYS A 268 22.28 -16.03 4.43
N TYR A 269 21.19 -15.39 3.97
CA TYR A 269 21.13 -14.79 2.63
C TYR A 269 22.23 -13.74 2.42
N TYR A 270 22.48 -12.86 3.38
CA TYR A 270 23.58 -11.90 3.27
C TYR A 270 24.94 -12.58 3.19
N GLY A 271 25.14 -13.69 3.91
CA GLY A 271 26.34 -14.51 3.79
C GLY A 271 26.52 -15.14 2.41
N LEU A 272 25.44 -15.66 1.83
CA LEU A 272 25.43 -16.21 0.46
C LEU A 272 25.76 -15.12 -0.58
N ARG A 273 25.17 -13.92 -0.45
CA ARG A 273 25.49 -12.77 -1.32
C ARG A 273 26.96 -12.42 -1.26
N LYS A 274 27.52 -12.28 -0.05
CA LYS A 274 28.94 -11.97 0.18
C LYS A 274 29.83 -12.98 -0.55
N LYS A 275 29.51 -14.27 -0.45
CA LYS A 275 30.25 -15.37 -1.11
C LYS A 275 30.09 -15.29 -2.64
N ALA A 276 28.88 -15.16 -3.16
CA ALA A 276 28.59 -15.11 -4.60
C ALA A 276 29.24 -13.92 -5.28
N LEU A 277 29.20 -12.74 -4.67
CA LEU A 277 29.83 -11.52 -5.17
C LEU A 277 31.36 -11.47 -4.89
N LYS A 278 31.93 -12.53 -4.27
CA LYS A 278 33.36 -12.66 -3.95
C LYS A 278 33.91 -11.45 -3.18
N LYS A 279 33.13 -10.95 -2.21
CA LYS A 279 33.52 -9.80 -1.41
C LYS A 279 34.17 -10.21 -0.09
N ASP A 280 35.32 -9.65 0.24
CA ASP A 280 35.94 -9.79 1.56
C ASP A 280 35.10 -9.05 2.63
N LYS A 281 34.57 -7.89 2.27
CA LYS A 281 33.66 -7.07 3.07
C LYS A 281 32.44 -6.70 2.26
N GLN A 282 31.26 -6.81 2.86
CA GLN A 282 30.00 -6.42 2.25
C GLN A 282 29.40 -5.27 3.04
N TYR A 283 29.09 -4.19 2.36
CA TYR A 283 28.51 -2.98 2.95
C TYR A 283 27.04 -2.84 2.57
N LEU A 284 26.32 -1.95 3.23
CA LEU A 284 24.90 -1.69 2.96
C LEU A 284 24.65 -1.26 1.50
N TRP A 285 25.55 -0.52 0.89
CA TRP A 285 25.45 -0.15 -0.53
C TRP A 285 25.66 -1.32 -1.49
N ASP A 286 26.20 -2.45 -1.03
CA ASP A 286 26.37 -3.64 -1.86
C ASP A 286 25.11 -4.52 -1.91
N LEU A 287 24.17 -4.31 -0.97
CA LEU A 287 22.97 -5.14 -0.87
C LEU A 287 21.99 -4.95 -2.04
N TYR A 288 22.16 -3.89 -2.81
CA TYR A 288 21.34 -3.59 -3.99
C TYR A 288 21.85 -4.26 -5.27
N LEU A 289 23.11 -4.73 -5.30
CA LEU A 289 23.65 -5.42 -6.47
C LEU A 289 22.88 -6.67 -6.80
N ASN A 290 22.65 -6.93 -8.07
CA ASN A 290 22.16 -8.22 -8.53
C ASN A 290 23.24 -9.28 -8.35
N LEU A 291 22.85 -10.51 -8.00
CA LEU A 291 23.77 -11.65 -7.91
C LEU A 291 24.20 -12.14 -9.29
N GLU A 292 23.34 -12.00 -10.26
CA GLU A 292 23.59 -12.25 -11.68
C GLU A 292 23.44 -10.94 -12.47
N LYS A 293 24.14 -10.84 -13.58
CA LYS A 293 23.95 -9.72 -14.50
C LYS A 293 22.52 -9.68 -14.98
N GLU A 294 21.98 -8.48 -15.16
CA GLU A 294 20.65 -8.32 -15.72
C GLU A 294 20.49 -9.20 -16.96
N PHE A 295 19.49 -10.04 -16.90
CA PHE A 295 19.07 -10.83 -18.04
C PHE A 295 18.46 -9.85 -19.05
N ASP A 296 19.10 -9.69 -20.20
CA ASP A 296 18.62 -8.80 -21.29
C ASP A 296 17.37 -9.40 -21.98
N GLN A 297 16.52 -10.09 -21.22
CA GLN A 297 15.30 -10.68 -21.73
C GLN A 297 14.18 -9.64 -21.73
N LYS A 298 13.67 -9.38 -22.92
CA LYS A 298 12.52 -8.50 -23.11
C LYS A 298 11.22 -9.28 -22.92
N TYR A 299 10.36 -8.74 -22.08
CA TYR A 299 9.00 -9.23 -21.86
C TYR A 299 8.01 -8.26 -22.49
N SER A 300 7.73 -8.44 -23.81
CA SER A 300 6.71 -7.62 -24.47
C SER A 300 5.36 -7.75 -23.75
N TYR A 301 4.51 -6.76 -23.87
CA TYR A 301 3.17 -6.79 -23.25
C TYR A 301 2.36 -8.05 -23.61
N GLU A 302 2.44 -8.51 -24.88
CA GLU A 302 1.80 -9.75 -25.31
C GLU A 302 2.39 -10.98 -24.62
N LYS A 303 3.72 -11.01 -24.44
CA LYS A 303 4.39 -12.11 -23.73
C LYS A 303 4.05 -12.10 -22.23
N ALA A 304 3.99 -10.91 -21.63
CA ALA A 304 3.55 -10.76 -20.24
C ALA A 304 2.10 -11.24 -20.06
N ARG A 305 1.20 -10.86 -20.94
CA ARG A 305 -0.19 -11.35 -20.95
C ARG A 305 -0.24 -12.89 -20.96
N GLU A 306 0.54 -13.53 -21.84
CA GLU A 306 0.63 -14.98 -21.94
C GLU A 306 1.13 -15.60 -20.62
N LEU A 307 2.24 -15.10 -20.10
CA LEU A 307 2.87 -15.63 -18.87
C LEU A 307 1.97 -15.43 -17.64
N ILE A 308 1.34 -14.28 -17.50
CA ILE A 308 0.40 -13.99 -16.41
C ILE A 308 -0.82 -14.94 -16.50
N THR A 309 -1.38 -15.10 -17.68
CA THR A 309 -2.53 -16.01 -17.88
C THR A 309 -2.18 -17.45 -17.52
N GLU A 310 -1.02 -17.95 -17.94
CA GLU A 310 -0.56 -19.30 -17.63
C GLU A 310 -0.19 -19.45 -16.14
N GLY A 311 0.52 -18.46 -15.59
CA GLY A 311 0.96 -18.47 -14.20
C GLY A 311 -0.19 -18.44 -13.19
N LEU A 312 -1.29 -17.76 -13.51
CA LEU A 312 -2.45 -17.62 -12.63
C LEU A 312 -3.51 -18.74 -12.78
N LYS A 313 -3.28 -19.75 -13.63
CA LYS A 313 -4.20 -20.90 -13.77
C LYS A 313 -4.57 -21.62 -12.48
N PRO A 314 -3.70 -21.71 -11.46
CA PRO A 314 -4.08 -22.28 -10.15
C PRO A 314 -5.29 -21.58 -9.50
N LEU A 315 -5.62 -20.34 -9.89
CA LEU A 315 -6.78 -19.59 -9.40
C LEU A 315 -8.12 -20.04 -10.01
N GLY A 316 -8.12 -20.92 -11.01
CA GLY A 316 -9.31 -21.50 -11.63
C GLY A 316 -9.73 -20.82 -12.92
N GLU A 317 -10.53 -21.55 -13.72
CA GLU A 317 -10.92 -21.14 -15.07
C GLU A 317 -11.72 -19.83 -15.08
N ASP A 318 -12.65 -19.65 -14.15
CA ASP A 318 -13.46 -18.44 -14.01
C ASP A 318 -12.63 -17.19 -13.69
N TYR A 319 -11.53 -17.33 -12.89
CA TYR A 319 -10.58 -16.24 -12.67
C TYR A 319 -9.87 -15.86 -13.97
N ILE A 320 -9.39 -16.86 -14.70
CA ILE A 320 -8.69 -16.66 -15.98
C ILE A 320 -9.62 -16.07 -17.05
N GLU A 321 -10.90 -16.44 -17.07
CA GLU A 321 -11.89 -15.85 -17.98
C GLU A 321 -12.04 -14.34 -17.73
N VAL A 322 -12.19 -13.91 -16.48
CA VAL A 322 -12.28 -12.49 -16.12
C VAL A 322 -10.99 -11.74 -16.42
N LEU A 323 -9.82 -12.33 -16.09
CA LEU A 323 -8.51 -11.78 -16.41
C LEU A 323 -8.36 -11.53 -17.93
N ASN A 324 -8.67 -12.53 -18.76
CA ASN A 324 -8.59 -12.40 -20.21
C ASN A 324 -9.58 -11.37 -20.74
N ARG A 325 -10.78 -11.30 -20.18
CA ARG A 325 -11.75 -10.24 -20.50
C ARG A 325 -11.15 -8.86 -20.22
N GLY A 326 -10.44 -8.69 -19.11
CA GLY A 326 -9.76 -7.43 -18.80
C GLY A 326 -8.74 -7.00 -19.87
N PHE A 327 -8.00 -7.95 -20.41
CA PHE A 327 -7.10 -7.69 -21.55
C PHE A 327 -7.87 -7.34 -22.83
N GLU A 328 -8.94 -8.08 -23.15
CA GLU A 328 -9.72 -7.92 -24.39
C GLU A 328 -10.57 -6.66 -24.37
N ASP A 329 -11.16 -6.34 -23.24
CA ASP A 329 -11.99 -5.15 -23.01
C ASP A 329 -11.19 -3.87 -22.81
N ARG A 330 -9.86 -3.94 -22.94
CA ARG A 330 -8.95 -2.80 -22.82
C ARG A 330 -9.05 -2.11 -21.47
N TRP A 331 -8.92 -2.88 -20.39
CA TRP A 331 -8.82 -2.29 -19.06
C TRP A 331 -7.49 -1.54 -18.85
N VAL A 332 -6.45 -1.88 -19.63
CA VAL A 332 -5.08 -1.40 -19.44
C VAL A 332 -4.72 -0.30 -20.43
N ASP A 333 -4.28 0.84 -19.91
CA ASP A 333 -3.51 1.84 -20.66
C ASP A 333 -2.02 1.53 -20.52
N VAL A 334 -1.38 1.01 -21.56
CA VAL A 334 -0.15 0.22 -21.45
C VAL A 334 1.11 1.07 -21.44
N TYR A 335 1.37 1.81 -22.51
CA TYR A 335 2.68 2.38 -22.75
C TYR A 335 2.84 3.81 -22.25
N PRO A 336 4.06 4.22 -21.84
CA PRO A 336 4.35 5.61 -21.53
C PRO A 336 4.17 6.50 -22.75
N ARG A 337 3.72 7.71 -22.54
CA ARG A 337 3.62 8.78 -23.54
C ARG A 337 3.69 10.15 -22.87
N GLU A 338 3.99 11.14 -23.65
CA GLU A 338 4.05 12.52 -23.16
C GLU A 338 2.69 12.98 -22.60
N GLY A 339 2.69 13.57 -21.41
CA GLY A 339 1.50 14.04 -20.70
C GLY A 339 0.79 12.98 -19.85
N LYS A 340 1.09 11.69 -20.03
CA LYS A 340 0.53 10.62 -19.22
C LYS A 340 1.10 10.65 -17.78
N ALA A 341 0.27 10.35 -16.80
CA ALA A 341 0.70 10.21 -15.42
C ALA A 341 1.74 9.08 -15.25
N GLY A 342 2.71 9.29 -14.36
CA GLY A 342 3.74 8.29 -14.04
C GLY A 342 3.25 7.20 -13.08
N GLY A 343 4.06 6.14 -12.94
CA GLY A 343 3.75 5.00 -12.07
C GLY A 343 2.76 4.02 -12.70
N ALA A 344 2.12 3.21 -11.85
CA ALA A 344 1.05 2.29 -12.21
C ALA A 344 -0.03 2.30 -11.12
N TYR A 345 -1.25 2.00 -11.47
CA TYR A 345 -2.34 1.79 -10.52
C TYR A 345 -3.51 1.02 -11.16
N SER A 346 -4.29 0.35 -10.33
CA SER A 346 -5.62 -0.15 -10.67
C SER A 346 -6.69 0.70 -9.99
N TRP A 347 -7.68 1.16 -10.73
CA TRP A 347 -8.76 1.99 -10.22
C TRP A 347 -10.09 1.71 -10.94
N GLY A 348 -11.18 1.83 -10.20
CA GLY A 348 -12.53 1.74 -10.72
C GLY A 348 -13.54 2.16 -9.66
N SER A 349 -14.79 2.26 -10.03
CA SER A 349 -15.91 2.46 -9.11
C SER A 349 -16.86 1.26 -9.14
N PHE A 350 -17.89 1.30 -8.31
CA PHE A 350 -18.91 0.24 -8.29
C PHE A 350 -19.54 0.02 -9.66
N ASP A 351 -19.79 1.08 -10.41
CA ASP A 351 -20.50 1.06 -11.69
C ASP A 351 -19.58 1.05 -12.92
N THR A 352 -18.26 0.81 -12.75
CA THR A 352 -17.31 0.74 -13.87
C THR A 352 -16.54 -0.57 -13.86
N ASP A 353 -15.91 -0.93 -14.99
CA ASP A 353 -14.84 -1.91 -14.96
C ASP A 353 -13.66 -1.40 -14.10
N PRO A 354 -12.80 -2.28 -13.54
CA PRO A 354 -11.53 -1.84 -12.99
C PRO A 354 -10.54 -1.56 -14.13
N TYR A 355 -9.98 -0.36 -14.13
CA TYR A 355 -9.01 0.07 -15.15
C TYR A 355 -7.61 0.12 -14.55
N ILE A 356 -6.60 -0.06 -15.41
CA ILE A 356 -5.17 -0.08 -15.02
C ILE A 356 -4.44 0.98 -15.84
N LEU A 357 -3.71 1.87 -15.16
CA LEU A 357 -2.69 2.70 -15.79
C LEU A 357 -1.34 2.01 -15.64
N MET A 358 -0.61 1.84 -16.74
CA MET A 358 0.76 1.33 -16.78
C MET A 358 1.68 2.30 -17.50
N ASN A 359 2.97 2.20 -17.22
CA ASN A 359 4.05 2.76 -18.04
C ASN A 359 5.01 1.63 -18.39
N TYR A 360 4.52 0.70 -19.21
CA TYR A 360 5.16 -0.57 -19.52
C TYR A 360 6.42 -0.40 -20.36
N THR A 361 7.55 -1.01 -19.96
CA THR A 361 8.88 -0.86 -20.55
C THR A 361 9.50 -2.15 -21.09
N ASP A 362 8.68 -3.19 -21.29
CA ASP A 362 9.07 -4.51 -21.83
C ASP A 362 10.14 -5.23 -20.99
N ASP A 363 10.19 -4.97 -19.69
CA ASP A 363 11.09 -5.64 -18.73
C ASP A 363 10.34 -6.54 -17.76
N LEU A 364 11.08 -7.26 -16.92
CA LEU A 364 10.55 -8.16 -15.92
C LEU A 364 9.71 -7.42 -14.86
N ASP A 365 10.17 -6.28 -14.41
CA ASP A 365 9.52 -5.46 -13.39
C ASP A 365 8.14 -4.98 -13.86
N SER A 366 8.05 -4.51 -15.11
CA SER A 366 6.78 -4.12 -15.73
C SER A 366 5.79 -5.29 -15.84
N MET A 367 6.28 -6.52 -16.09
CA MET A 367 5.42 -7.70 -16.14
C MET A 367 4.86 -8.03 -14.74
N PHE A 368 5.68 -7.97 -13.69
CA PHE A 368 5.19 -8.18 -12.32
C PHE A 368 4.27 -7.07 -11.86
N THR A 369 4.58 -5.82 -12.19
CA THR A 369 3.67 -4.68 -11.94
C THR A 369 2.32 -4.89 -12.61
N LEU A 370 2.28 -5.39 -13.85
CA LEU A 370 1.02 -5.70 -14.54
C LEU A 370 0.23 -6.81 -13.82
N ALA A 371 0.91 -7.86 -13.35
CA ALA A 371 0.28 -8.93 -12.58
C ALA A 371 -0.27 -8.41 -11.23
N HIS A 372 0.46 -7.50 -10.59
CA HIS A 372 0.08 -6.80 -9.37
C HIS A 372 -1.22 -6.00 -9.57
N GLU A 373 -1.23 -5.11 -10.55
CA GLU A 373 -2.40 -4.26 -10.84
C GLU A 373 -3.63 -5.09 -11.23
N PHE A 374 -3.44 -6.19 -11.96
CA PHE A 374 -4.52 -7.14 -12.18
C PHE A 374 -5.01 -7.82 -10.90
N GLY A 375 -4.16 -8.02 -9.90
CA GLY A 375 -4.57 -8.50 -8.57
C GLY A 375 -5.57 -7.55 -7.91
N HIS A 376 -5.30 -6.25 -7.91
CA HIS A 376 -6.23 -5.22 -7.46
C HIS A 376 -7.52 -5.19 -8.29
N SER A 377 -7.39 -5.26 -9.62
CA SER A 377 -8.54 -5.29 -10.53
C SER A 377 -9.45 -6.48 -10.25
N MET A 378 -8.89 -7.66 -10.03
CA MET A 378 -9.65 -8.88 -9.73
C MET A 378 -10.30 -8.80 -8.35
N HIS A 379 -9.62 -8.27 -7.34
CA HIS A 379 -10.20 -8.04 -6.01
C HIS A 379 -11.42 -7.11 -6.12
N SER A 380 -11.26 -5.97 -6.76
CA SER A 380 -12.35 -5.00 -6.99
C SER A 380 -13.50 -5.61 -7.78
N TYR A 381 -13.19 -6.41 -8.82
CA TYR A 381 -14.19 -7.09 -9.63
C TYR A 381 -15.04 -8.08 -8.80
N TYR A 382 -14.39 -8.96 -8.03
CA TYR A 382 -15.11 -9.95 -7.22
C TYR A 382 -15.85 -9.31 -6.05
N SER A 383 -15.25 -8.32 -5.40
CA SER A 383 -15.88 -7.60 -4.31
C SER A 383 -17.18 -6.94 -4.75
N LYS A 384 -17.18 -6.18 -5.84
CA LYS A 384 -18.39 -5.50 -6.32
C LYS A 384 -19.42 -6.43 -6.97
N SER A 385 -18.99 -7.60 -7.48
CA SER A 385 -19.90 -8.57 -8.08
C SER A 385 -20.75 -9.33 -7.06
N ASP A 386 -20.30 -9.40 -5.82
CA ASP A 386 -20.91 -10.22 -4.75
C ASP A 386 -21.56 -9.37 -3.64
N ASN A 387 -21.36 -8.04 -3.67
CA ASN A 387 -21.86 -7.12 -2.66
C ASN A 387 -22.75 -6.02 -3.22
N ASP A 388 -23.66 -5.53 -2.38
CA ASP A 388 -24.28 -4.23 -2.57
C ASP A 388 -23.22 -3.12 -2.48
N TYR A 389 -23.52 -1.95 -3.04
CA TYR A 389 -22.62 -0.79 -3.06
C TYR A 389 -21.97 -0.50 -1.70
N LEU A 390 -22.74 -0.55 -0.63
CA LEU A 390 -22.31 -0.24 0.74
C LEU A 390 -21.13 -1.11 1.22
N TYR A 391 -20.99 -2.33 0.69
CA TYR A 391 -20.00 -3.32 1.09
C TYR A 391 -19.01 -3.71 0.00
N ALA A 392 -19.08 -3.09 -1.16
CA ALA A 392 -18.24 -3.44 -2.31
C ALA A 392 -16.79 -2.95 -2.22
N GLN A 393 -16.51 -2.01 -1.32
CA GLN A 393 -15.14 -1.53 -1.07
C GLN A 393 -14.43 -2.45 -0.06
N TYR A 394 -13.11 -2.43 -0.05
CA TYR A 394 -12.29 -3.14 0.93
C TYR A 394 -11.28 -2.21 1.59
N LYS A 395 -10.85 -2.56 2.80
CA LYS A 395 -9.91 -1.75 3.58
C LYS A 395 -8.50 -1.83 3.01
N ILE A 396 -7.74 -0.74 3.14
CA ILE A 396 -6.34 -0.65 2.69
C ILE A 396 -5.45 -1.74 3.32
N PHE A 397 -5.76 -2.19 4.53
CA PHE A 397 -5.04 -3.24 5.22
C PHE A 397 -4.99 -4.57 4.44
N VAL A 398 -6.02 -4.90 3.67
CA VAL A 398 -6.11 -6.13 2.87
C VAL A 398 -5.94 -5.89 1.36
N ALA A 399 -5.79 -4.65 0.94
CA ALA A 399 -5.73 -4.30 -0.48
C ALA A 399 -4.58 -5.01 -1.21
N GLU A 400 -3.40 -5.04 -0.58
CA GLU A 400 -2.19 -5.63 -1.19
C GLU A 400 -2.14 -7.16 -1.13
N VAL A 401 -3.10 -7.82 -0.49
CA VAL A 401 -3.10 -9.29 -0.44
C VAL A 401 -3.35 -9.89 -1.81
N ALA A 402 -4.28 -9.33 -2.58
CA ALA A 402 -4.63 -9.87 -3.90
C ALA A 402 -3.58 -9.55 -4.96
N SER A 403 -3.01 -8.34 -4.94
CA SER A 403 -1.95 -7.92 -5.85
C SER A 403 -0.68 -8.76 -5.65
N THR A 404 -0.22 -8.86 -4.42
CA THR A 404 0.95 -9.68 -4.05
C THR A 404 0.70 -11.17 -4.31
N PHE A 405 -0.53 -11.67 -4.09
CA PHE A 405 -0.87 -13.07 -4.40
C PHE A 405 -0.64 -13.39 -5.88
N ASN A 406 -1.06 -12.50 -6.78
CA ASN A 406 -0.81 -12.68 -8.22
C ASN A 406 0.68 -12.70 -8.54
N GLU A 407 1.46 -11.77 -7.99
CA GLU A 407 2.91 -11.74 -8.18
C GLU A 407 3.58 -13.05 -7.73
N LEU A 408 3.26 -13.50 -6.51
CA LEU A 408 3.85 -14.70 -5.93
C LEU A 408 3.48 -15.96 -6.70
N THR A 409 2.24 -16.03 -7.21
CA THR A 409 1.78 -17.15 -8.04
C THR A 409 2.49 -17.17 -9.40
N LEU A 410 2.68 -16.01 -10.02
CA LEU A 410 3.45 -15.86 -11.26
C LEU A 410 4.92 -16.22 -11.06
N LEU A 411 5.54 -15.77 -9.96
CA LEU A 411 6.92 -16.09 -9.61
C LEU A 411 7.14 -17.60 -9.47
N ASP A 412 6.26 -18.30 -8.75
CA ASP A 412 6.32 -19.75 -8.62
C ASP A 412 6.22 -20.45 -9.98
N TYR A 413 5.28 -19.99 -10.85
CA TYR A 413 5.18 -20.53 -12.21
C TYR A 413 6.48 -20.33 -13.00
N MET A 414 7.08 -19.15 -12.94
CA MET A 414 8.34 -18.85 -13.62
C MET A 414 9.48 -19.73 -13.11
N LEU A 415 9.64 -19.85 -11.79
CA LEU A 415 10.68 -20.70 -11.17
C LEU A 415 10.55 -22.17 -11.57
N LYS A 416 9.34 -22.70 -11.69
CA LYS A 416 9.09 -24.08 -12.12
C LYS A 416 9.38 -24.33 -13.60
N ASN A 417 9.32 -23.29 -14.45
CA ASN A 417 9.45 -23.43 -15.91
C ASN A 417 10.79 -22.91 -16.46
N VAL A 418 11.56 -22.18 -15.67
CA VAL A 418 12.90 -21.71 -16.07
C VAL A 418 13.87 -22.88 -16.21
N LYS A 419 14.65 -22.87 -17.30
CA LYS A 419 15.64 -23.93 -17.60
C LYS A 419 17.08 -23.45 -17.45
N ASP A 420 17.29 -22.17 -17.64
CA ASP A 420 18.62 -21.56 -17.50
C ASP A 420 18.92 -21.29 -16.01
N LYS A 421 20.12 -21.69 -15.59
CA LYS A 421 20.55 -21.56 -14.19
C LYS A 421 20.70 -20.09 -13.78
N HIS A 422 21.25 -19.25 -14.65
CA HIS A 422 21.46 -17.83 -14.35
C HIS A 422 20.12 -17.10 -14.24
N GLU A 423 19.17 -17.41 -15.14
CA GLU A 423 17.80 -16.91 -15.06
C GLU A 423 17.12 -17.37 -13.77
N LYS A 424 17.31 -18.62 -13.36
CA LYS A 424 16.76 -19.14 -12.11
C LYS A 424 17.30 -18.41 -10.88
N ILE A 425 18.62 -18.18 -10.81
CA ILE A 425 19.25 -17.42 -9.73
C ILE A 425 18.70 -15.96 -9.72
N TYR A 426 18.54 -15.36 -10.89
CA TYR A 426 18.00 -14.01 -11.00
C TYR A 426 16.56 -13.92 -10.45
N ILE A 427 15.68 -14.85 -10.84
CA ILE A 427 14.29 -14.90 -10.36
C ILE A 427 14.22 -15.19 -8.86
N LEU A 428 15.02 -16.15 -8.35
CA LEU A 428 15.12 -16.46 -6.91
C LEU A 428 15.56 -15.23 -6.12
N ASN A 429 16.61 -14.54 -6.60
CA ASN A 429 17.11 -13.33 -5.96
C ASN A 429 16.06 -12.20 -5.97
N HIS A 430 15.30 -12.05 -7.05
CA HIS A 430 14.19 -11.10 -7.13
C HIS A 430 13.13 -11.41 -6.07
N TYR A 431 12.70 -12.68 -5.96
CA TYR A 431 11.71 -13.11 -4.97
C TYR A 431 12.17 -12.87 -3.52
N ILE A 432 13.43 -13.23 -3.21
CA ILE A 432 14.04 -12.98 -1.90
C ILE A 432 14.07 -11.48 -1.60
N ASN A 433 14.41 -10.62 -2.58
CA ASN A 433 14.46 -9.18 -2.41
C ASN A 433 13.06 -8.56 -2.20
N MET A 434 12.00 -9.14 -2.76
CA MET A 434 10.62 -8.73 -2.44
C MET A 434 10.32 -8.95 -0.94
N PHE A 435 10.66 -10.11 -0.38
CA PHE A 435 10.55 -10.35 1.08
C PHE A 435 11.37 -9.35 1.89
N ILE A 436 12.63 -9.12 1.49
CA ILE A 436 13.51 -8.20 2.22
C ILE A 436 12.97 -6.78 2.20
N GLY A 437 12.53 -6.29 1.05
CA GLY A 437 12.02 -4.92 0.88
C GLY A 437 10.68 -4.69 1.55
N THR A 438 9.77 -5.66 1.44
CA THR A 438 8.36 -5.52 1.86
C THR A 438 8.10 -6.10 3.25
N VAL A 439 8.82 -7.13 3.67
CA VAL A 439 8.59 -7.76 4.97
C VAL A 439 9.66 -7.33 5.98
N PHE A 440 10.91 -7.72 5.79
CA PHE A 440 11.96 -7.47 6.79
C PHE A 440 12.24 -5.97 7.01
N ARG A 441 12.41 -5.21 5.93
CA ARG A 441 12.69 -3.76 6.01
C ARG A 441 11.51 -2.98 6.59
N GLN A 442 10.29 -3.29 6.17
CA GLN A 442 9.12 -2.59 6.67
C GLN A 442 8.84 -2.94 8.15
N THR A 443 9.13 -4.17 8.57
CA THR A 443 9.03 -4.53 10.00
C THR A 443 10.13 -3.86 10.83
N MET A 444 11.35 -3.72 10.31
CA MET A 444 12.39 -2.91 10.95
C MET A 444 11.94 -1.45 11.16
N PHE A 445 11.26 -0.87 10.18
CA PHE A 445 10.69 0.48 10.29
C PHE A 445 9.52 0.51 11.29
N ALA A 446 8.66 -0.50 11.28
CA ALA A 446 7.59 -0.63 12.26
C ALA A 446 8.15 -0.74 13.70
N GLU A 447 9.21 -1.50 13.91
CA GLU A 447 9.88 -1.58 15.22
C GLU A 447 10.51 -0.24 15.65
N PHE A 448 11.07 0.51 14.70
CA PHE A 448 11.54 1.87 14.96
C PHE A 448 10.38 2.79 15.39
N GLU A 449 9.26 2.77 14.71
CA GLU A 449 8.07 3.54 15.07
C GLU A 449 7.57 3.16 16.47
N LYS A 450 7.42 1.86 16.74
CA LYS A 450 7.01 1.36 18.07
C LYS A 450 7.90 1.90 19.19
N ASN A 451 9.22 1.78 19.03
CA ASN A 451 10.17 2.17 20.05
C ASN A 451 10.18 3.68 20.29
N THR A 452 10.15 4.48 19.21
CA THR A 452 10.18 5.95 19.33
C THR A 452 8.88 6.52 19.89
N HIS A 453 7.71 5.95 19.54
CA HIS A 453 6.45 6.38 20.12
C HIS A 453 6.33 6.00 21.60
N LEU A 454 6.77 4.82 21.97
CA LEU A 454 6.76 4.36 23.36
C LEU A 454 7.58 5.31 24.26
N GLU A 455 8.80 5.68 23.84
CA GLU A 455 9.64 6.63 24.57
C GLU A 455 8.92 7.99 24.78
N VAL A 456 8.25 8.50 23.74
CA VAL A 456 7.53 9.79 23.84
C VAL A 456 6.27 9.67 24.70
N GLU A 457 5.58 8.54 24.69
CA GLU A 457 4.42 8.26 25.53
C GLU A 457 4.81 8.15 27.02
N GLU A 458 5.99 7.60 27.32
CA GLU A 458 6.58 7.57 28.66
C GLU A 458 7.06 8.95 29.14
N GLY A 459 7.05 9.96 28.27
CA GLY A 459 7.41 11.33 28.62
C GLY A 459 8.85 11.71 28.28
N ASN A 460 9.60 10.83 27.61
CA ASN A 460 10.96 11.10 27.17
C ASN A 460 10.97 12.03 25.95
N ALA A 461 11.96 12.93 25.91
CA ALA A 461 12.22 13.75 24.74
C ALA A 461 13.28 13.06 23.87
N LEU A 462 13.02 12.91 22.58
CA LEU A 462 13.95 12.30 21.65
C LEU A 462 14.74 13.36 20.89
N THR A 463 16.04 13.18 20.85
CA THR A 463 17.00 13.97 20.08
C THR A 463 17.48 13.22 18.83
N ALA A 464 18.29 13.88 18.00
CA ALA A 464 18.92 13.23 16.86
C ALA A 464 19.78 12.02 17.25
N ASP A 465 20.43 12.11 18.42
CA ASP A 465 21.30 11.03 18.89
C ASP A 465 20.48 9.82 19.38
N ASP A 466 19.30 10.04 19.96
CA ASP A 466 18.38 8.98 20.36
C ASP A 466 17.80 8.24 19.15
N PHE A 467 17.29 8.97 18.15
CA PHE A 467 16.82 8.36 16.90
C PHE A 467 17.93 7.58 16.19
N THR A 468 19.16 8.12 16.18
CA THR A 468 20.31 7.46 15.56
C THR A 468 20.70 6.20 16.32
N ARG A 469 20.69 6.22 17.66
CA ARG A 469 20.96 5.03 18.48
C ARG A 469 19.93 3.92 18.24
N ILE A 470 18.65 4.25 18.28
CA ILE A 470 17.57 3.27 18.02
C ILE A 470 17.73 2.66 16.63
N MET A 471 17.97 3.47 15.60
CA MET A 471 18.18 2.97 14.24
C MET A 471 19.45 2.13 14.10
N GLN A 472 20.54 2.48 14.83
CA GLN A 472 21.77 1.69 14.83
C GLN A 472 21.54 0.29 15.44
N GLU A 473 20.84 0.21 16.56
CA GLU A 473 20.49 -1.05 17.21
C GLU A 473 19.67 -1.95 16.25
N LEU A 474 18.72 -1.36 15.53
CA LEU A 474 17.92 -2.07 14.51
C LEU A 474 18.76 -2.49 13.29
N ASN A 475 19.63 -1.63 12.80
CA ASN A 475 20.55 -2.00 11.71
C ASN A 475 21.44 -3.17 12.12
N ASP A 476 22.02 -3.15 13.32
CA ASP A 476 22.86 -4.23 13.84
C ASP A 476 22.07 -5.55 13.95
N LYS A 477 20.82 -5.47 14.41
CA LYS A 477 19.91 -6.62 14.54
C LYS A 477 19.53 -7.22 13.20
N TYR A 478 19.10 -6.41 12.24
CA TYR A 478 18.54 -6.89 10.97
C TYR A 478 19.60 -7.28 9.94
N TYR A 479 20.74 -6.58 9.89
CA TYR A 479 21.79 -6.88 8.91
C TYR A 479 22.81 -7.92 9.40
N GLY A 480 22.97 -8.11 10.70
CA GLY A 480 23.82 -9.16 11.29
C GLY A 480 25.30 -9.01 10.98
N GLU A 481 26.05 -10.10 11.11
CA GLU A 481 27.54 -10.13 11.02
C GLU A 481 28.08 -10.13 9.58
N HIS A 482 27.25 -10.42 8.59
CA HIS A 482 27.70 -10.52 7.20
C HIS A 482 27.70 -9.18 6.45
N VAL A 483 27.21 -8.12 7.10
CA VAL A 483 27.20 -6.74 6.57
C VAL A 483 28.01 -5.85 7.51
N GLU A 484 28.95 -5.09 6.97
CA GLU A 484 29.80 -4.21 7.75
C GLU A 484 28.98 -3.09 8.38
N LYS A 485 29.19 -2.85 9.67
CA LYS A 485 28.52 -1.78 10.40
C LYS A 485 28.86 -0.40 9.82
N SER A 486 27.89 0.47 9.77
CA SER A 486 28.05 1.82 9.25
C SER A 486 27.30 2.83 10.13
N GLU A 487 28.05 3.66 10.86
CA GLU A 487 27.44 4.71 11.68
C GLU A 487 26.61 5.69 10.82
N ILE A 488 27.08 6.01 9.61
CA ILE A 488 26.39 6.96 8.73
C ILE A 488 25.04 6.38 8.24
N ALA A 489 24.91 5.06 8.13
CA ALA A 489 23.67 4.41 7.77
C ALA A 489 22.58 4.55 8.84
N SER A 490 22.95 4.84 10.08
CA SER A 490 22.01 5.04 11.17
C SER A 490 21.19 6.33 11.04
N TYR A 491 21.57 7.23 10.12
CA TYR A 491 20.72 8.35 9.71
C TYR A 491 19.60 7.96 8.74
N LEU A 492 19.39 6.68 8.48
CA LEU A 492 18.28 6.19 7.66
C LEU A 492 16.92 6.73 8.13
N TRP A 493 16.71 6.83 9.46
CA TRP A 493 15.48 7.38 10.04
C TRP A 493 15.13 8.78 9.52
N ALA A 494 16.13 9.60 9.22
CA ALA A 494 15.95 10.97 8.71
C ALA A 494 15.53 11.03 7.22
N ARG A 495 15.49 9.89 6.52
CA ARG A 495 15.15 9.83 5.08
C ARG A 495 13.80 9.20 4.78
N ILE A 496 13.17 8.57 5.77
CA ILE A 496 11.96 7.78 5.54
C ILE A 496 10.70 8.65 5.69
N PRO A 497 10.02 9.03 4.59
CA PRO A 497 8.83 9.86 4.67
C PRO A 497 7.66 9.15 5.38
N HIS A 498 7.66 7.81 5.36
CA HIS A 498 6.61 7.01 6.01
C HIS A 498 6.53 7.23 7.53
N PHE A 499 7.61 7.63 8.19
CA PHE A 499 7.59 7.94 9.63
C PHE A 499 6.75 9.17 9.98
N TYR A 500 6.28 9.93 8.99
CA TYR A 500 5.29 11.00 9.14
C TYR A 500 3.86 10.54 8.84
N ASN A 501 3.67 9.29 8.36
CA ASN A 501 2.42 8.57 8.23
C ASN A 501 2.44 7.38 9.21
N ASN A 502 2.29 7.71 10.48
CA ASN A 502 2.60 6.83 11.61
C ASN A 502 1.86 5.49 11.55
N PHE A 503 2.55 4.42 11.91
CA PHE A 503 2.03 3.05 11.96
C PHE A 503 1.39 2.57 10.66
N TYR A 504 1.92 3.03 9.52
CA TYR A 504 1.45 2.59 8.21
C TYR A 504 2.24 1.39 7.65
N VAL A 505 3.57 1.38 7.83
CA VAL A 505 4.47 0.48 7.10
C VAL A 505 4.30 -1.01 7.45
N TYR A 506 3.81 -1.35 8.65
CA TYR A 506 3.54 -2.74 9.02
C TYR A 506 2.50 -3.41 8.09
N LYS A 507 1.60 -2.63 7.49
CA LYS A 507 0.56 -3.11 6.56
C LYS A 507 1.17 -3.77 5.31
N TYR A 508 2.30 -3.30 4.85
CA TYR A 508 3.03 -3.94 3.75
C TYR A 508 3.49 -5.35 4.14
N ALA A 509 4.11 -5.49 5.31
CA ALA A 509 4.61 -6.77 5.78
C ALA A 509 3.48 -7.76 6.09
N THR A 510 2.39 -7.32 6.74
CA THR A 510 1.24 -8.18 7.04
C THR A 510 0.54 -8.64 5.78
N SER A 511 0.30 -7.76 4.82
CA SER A 511 -0.33 -8.10 3.54
C SER A 511 0.51 -9.09 2.73
N PHE A 512 1.83 -8.86 2.68
CA PHE A 512 2.75 -9.78 1.99
C PHE A 512 2.79 -11.16 2.65
N CYS A 513 2.86 -11.22 3.99
CA CYS A 513 2.82 -12.49 4.72
C CYS A 513 1.50 -13.23 4.46
N ALA A 514 0.36 -12.53 4.48
CA ALA A 514 -0.93 -13.12 4.18
C ALA A 514 -0.97 -13.67 2.74
N ALA A 515 -0.52 -12.90 1.76
CA ALA A 515 -0.44 -13.33 0.36
C ALA A 515 0.48 -14.53 0.18
N SER A 516 1.66 -14.53 0.81
CA SER A 516 2.64 -15.63 0.74
C SER A 516 2.06 -16.92 1.32
N PHE A 517 1.44 -16.86 2.49
CA PHE A 517 0.79 -18.02 3.10
C PHE A 517 -0.33 -18.58 2.21
N LEU A 518 -1.23 -17.72 1.74
CA LEU A 518 -2.39 -18.13 0.96
C LEU A 518 -1.98 -18.67 -0.42
N SER A 519 -1.07 -18.00 -1.13
CA SER A 519 -0.61 -18.41 -2.46
C SER A 519 0.14 -19.74 -2.40
N SER A 520 1.00 -19.97 -1.41
CA SER A 520 1.74 -21.23 -1.26
C SER A 520 0.81 -22.44 -1.14
N ARG A 521 -0.32 -22.31 -0.42
CA ARG A 521 -1.32 -23.38 -0.31
C ARG A 521 -2.08 -23.63 -1.61
N VAL A 522 -2.48 -22.56 -2.29
CA VAL A 522 -3.20 -22.67 -3.58
C VAL A 522 -2.28 -23.28 -4.65
N ILE A 523 -1.01 -22.86 -4.71
CA ILE A 523 0.01 -23.41 -5.61
C ILE A 523 0.27 -24.90 -5.33
N ALA A 524 0.19 -25.33 -4.05
CA ALA A 524 0.28 -26.74 -3.65
C ALA A 524 -0.98 -27.56 -4.01
N GLY A 525 -2.02 -26.94 -4.59
CA GLY A 525 -3.25 -27.62 -5.00
C GLY A 525 -4.30 -27.80 -3.89
N ASP A 526 -4.19 -27.04 -2.79
CA ASP A 526 -5.19 -27.04 -1.71
C ASP A 526 -6.48 -26.37 -2.16
N LYS A 527 -7.50 -27.20 -2.45
CA LYS A 527 -8.79 -26.72 -2.97
C LYS A 527 -9.58 -25.89 -1.93
N GLU A 528 -9.44 -26.20 -0.65
CA GLU A 528 -10.11 -25.42 0.40
C GLU A 528 -9.44 -24.03 0.56
N ALA A 529 -8.10 -23.95 0.44
CA ALA A 529 -7.41 -22.68 0.41
C ALA A 529 -7.83 -21.81 -0.79
N LEU A 530 -7.97 -22.39 -1.98
CA LEU A 530 -8.48 -21.69 -3.16
C LEU A 530 -9.90 -21.16 -2.92
N LYS A 531 -10.79 -22.00 -2.38
CA LYS A 531 -12.15 -21.58 -2.07
C LYS A 531 -12.19 -20.45 -1.05
N SER A 532 -11.40 -20.56 0.01
CA SER A 532 -11.31 -19.53 1.06
C SER A 532 -10.76 -18.22 0.52
N TYR A 533 -9.71 -18.27 -0.30
CA TYR A 533 -9.18 -17.09 -0.98
C TYR A 533 -10.20 -16.42 -1.92
N ARG A 534 -10.97 -17.22 -2.66
CA ARG A 534 -12.05 -16.70 -3.52
C ARG A 534 -13.17 -16.03 -2.71
N ASN A 535 -13.50 -16.56 -1.54
CA ASN A 535 -14.45 -15.93 -0.62
C ASN A 535 -13.89 -14.62 -0.07
N PHE A 536 -12.60 -14.56 0.25
CA PHE A 536 -11.93 -13.34 0.66
C PHE A 536 -12.03 -12.23 -0.40
N LEU A 537 -11.77 -12.54 -1.68
CA LEU A 537 -11.92 -11.56 -2.78
C LEU A 537 -13.36 -11.02 -2.91
N LYS A 538 -14.36 -11.78 -2.49
CA LYS A 538 -15.77 -11.45 -2.56
C LYS A 538 -16.31 -10.75 -1.32
N ASP A 539 -15.54 -10.69 -0.24
CA ASP A 539 -16.04 -10.21 1.04
C ASP A 539 -16.34 -8.71 1.05
N GLY A 540 -15.55 -7.93 0.32
CA GLY A 540 -15.63 -6.47 0.35
C GLY A 540 -15.27 -5.92 1.72
N CYS A 541 -16.23 -5.26 2.40
CA CYS A 541 -16.09 -4.81 3.78
C CYS A 541 -17.23 -5.32 4.69
N ARG A 542 -17.80 -6.49 4.38
CA ARG A 542 -18.80 -7.14 5.26
C ARG A 542 -18.21 -7.52 6.61
N HIS A 543 -16.95 -7.93 6.61
CA HIS A 543 -16.19 -8.23 7.82
C HIS A 543 -15.03 -7.27 8.00
N GLN A 544 -14.51 -7.18 9.22
CA GLN A 544 -13.30 -6.41 9.49
C GLN A 544 -12.05 -7.12 8.92
N PRO A 545 -10.96 -6.41 8.58
CA PRO A 545 -9.81 -6.96 7.87
C PRO A 545 -9.21 -8.23 8.48
N ILE A 546 -9.07 -8.29 9.79
CA ILE A 546 -8.53 -9.48 10.47
C ILE A 546 -9.47 -10.68 10.34
N GLU A 547 -10.78 -10.45 10.42
CA GLU A 547 -11.77 -11.51 10.23
C GLU A 547 -11.84 -11.98 8.78
N GLN A 548 -11.70 -11.08 7.82
CA GLN A 548 -11.56 -11.45 6.39
C GLN A 548 -10.38 -12.40 6.17
N LEU A 549 -9.23 -12.09 6.78
CA LEU A 549 -8.04 -12.94 6.67
C LEU A 549 -8.24 -14.29 7.39
N ARG A 550 -8.91 -14.31 8.55
CA ARG A 550 -9.28 -15.58 9.22
C ARG A 550 -10.19 -16.44 8.35
N THR A 551 -11.17 -15.82 7.67
CA THR A 551 -12.04 -16.52 6.71
C THR A 551 -11.25 -17.05 5.51
N ALA A 552 -10.22 -16.33 5.06
CA ALA A 552 -9.27 -16.80 4.05
C ALA A 552 -8.38 -17.95 4.54
N GLY A 553 -8.29 -18.18 5.84
CA GLY A 553 -7.54 -19.28 6.47
C GLY A 553 -6.20 -18.87 7.09
N ILE A 554 -5.99 -17.55 7.32
CA ILE A 554 -4.82 -17.05 8.03
C ILE A 554 -5.23 -16.13 9.19
N ASP A 555 -4.70 -16.39 10.38
CA ASP A 555 -4.86 -15.51 11.55
C ASP A 555 -3.58 -14.70 11.78
N MET A 556 -3.65 -13.39 11.58
CA MET A 556 -2.50 -12.49 11.74
C MET A 556 -2.16 -12.19 13.21
N GLU A 557 -3.03 -12.56 14.16
CA GLU A 557 -2.70 -12.53 15.59
C GLU A 557 -1.93 -13.77 16.04
N ASP A 558 -1.97 -14.87 15.24
CA ASP A 558 -1.22 -16.09 15.51
C ASP A 558 0.14 -16.05 14.81
N LYS A 559 1.20 -15.91 15.59
CA LYS A 559 2.59 -15.96 15.14
C LYS A 559 2.90 -17.18 14.25
N ASN A 560 2.29 -18.36 14.52
CA ASN A 560 2.52 -19.54 13.68
C ASN A 560 1.99 -19.35 12.25
N SER A 561 0.99 -18.54 12.05
CA SER A 561 0.48 -18.21 10.72
C SER A 561 1.50 -17.35 9.94
N ILE A 562 2.09 -16.35 10.60
CA ILE A 562 3.13 -15.49 10.01
C ILE A 562 4.39 -16.31 9.74
N ASN A 563 4.80 -17.18 10.68
CA ASN A 563 5.96 -18.06 10.54
C ASN A 563 5.85 -18.96 9.29
N LYS A 564 4.67 -19.50 8.97
CA LYS A 564 4.47 -20.28 7.74
C LYS A 564 4.70 -19.47 6.46
N ALA A 565 4.38 -18.17 6.46
CA ALA A 565 4.72 -17.29 5.34
C ALA A 565 6.24 -17.10 5.24
N LEU A 566 6.93 -16.98 6.38
CA LEU A 566 8.38 -16.83 6.46
C LEU A 566 9.14 -18.12 6.15
N ASP A 567 8.51 -19.30 6.32
CA ASP A 567 9.06 -20.58 5.84
C ASP A 567 9.25 -20.59 4.30
N VAL A 568 8.41 -19.87 3.56
CA VAL A 568 8.60 -19.68 2.11
C VAL A 568 9.92 -18.94 1.86
N PHE A 569 10.16 -17.82 2.55
CA PHE A 569 11.42 -17.08 2.46
C PHE A 569 12.63 -17.96 2.77
N LYS A 570 12.58 -18.71 3.86
CA LYS A 570 13.64 -19.64 4.24
C LYS A 570 13.89 -20.67 3.14
N GLY A 571 12.83 -21.26 2.57
CA GLY A 571 12.93 -22.21 1.46
C GLY A 571 13.59 -21.60 0.22
N LEU A 572 13.28 -20.36 -0.12
CA LEU A 572 13.92 -19.65 -1.25
C LEU A 572 15.42 -19.42 -1.00
N VAL A 573 15.81 -19.07 0.22
CA VAL A 573 17.23 -18.89 0.58
C VAL A 573 17.97 -20.23 0.49
N ASP A 574 17.36 -21.32 0.95
CA ASP A 574 17.93 -22.66 0.88
C ASP A 574 18.05 -23.18 -0.58
N GLU A 575 17.10 -22.80 -1.45
CA GLU A 575 17.15 -23.11 -2.88
C GLU A 575 18.25 -22.29 -3.59
N LEU A 576 18.34 -21.00 -3.28
CA LEU A 576 19.40 -20.14 -3.82
C LEU A 576 20.80 -20.67 -3.46
N GLU A 577 20.99 -21.12 -2.21
CA GLU A 577 22.26 -21.74 -1.79
C GLU A 577 22.63 -22.93 -2.69
N LYS A 578 21.68 -23.85 -2.93
CA LYS A 578 21.91 -25.02 -3.81
C LYS A 578 22.27 -24.60 -5.24
N GLU A 579 21.58 -23.61 -5.79
CA GLU A 579 21.86 -23.13 -7.16
C GLU A 579 23.24 -22.44 -7.25
N LEU A 580 23.68 -21.74 -6.21
CA LEU A 580 24.99 -21.10 -6.19
C LEU A 580 26.15 -22.10 -5.99
N GLU A 581 25.90 -23.28 -5.37
CA GLU A 581 26.90 -24.33 -5.12
C GLU A 581 26.97 -25.38 -6.23
N ALA A 582 25.92 -25.56 -7.03
CA ALA A 582 25.88 -26.47 -8.18
C ALA A 582 26.68 -25.94 -9.37
#